data_58f2924472f1486299fc62e54c9b8203
#
_entry.id   58f2924472f1486299fc62e54c9b8203
#
_cell.length_a   1.000
_cell.length_b   1.000
_cell.length_c   1.000
_cell.angle_alpha   90.00
_cell.angle_beta   90.00
_cell.angle_gamma   90.00
#
_symmetry.space_group_name_H-M   'P 1'
#
loop_
_entity.id
_entity.type
_entity.pdbx_description
1 polymer ?
#
loop_
_entity_poly.entity_id
_entity_poly.type
_entity_poly.pdbx_seq_one_letter_code
_entity_poly.pdbx_strand_id
1 'polypeptide(L)'
;AQQGYGRDIFVSSKGDSLPYRMIHPESVKPGEKYPLVLFLHGAGERGNDNEKQLTHGGQMFLNPVNQEKYPAFVLIPQCPTDGYWAYTERPKSFIPAEMPVGQEISPILQTLKQLLDSYLVMPEVDTQRVYIIGLSMGAMGTYDLVIRYPEIFAAAIPICGIVNPNRLSAAKDVKFRIFHGDADDVV
;
A
#
# COMPACT_ATOMS: atom_id res chain seq x y z
N ALA A 1 12.15 17.28 -6.79
CA ALA A 1 11.44 16.09 -7.27
C ALA A 1 12.42 14.93 -7.36
N GLN A 2 12.13 13.78 -6.74
CA GLN A 2 12.95 12.60 -6.96
C GLN A 2 12.83 12.18 -8.44
N GLN A 3 13.97 12.18 -9.13
CA GLN A 3 14.07 11.77 -10.52
C GLN A 3 13.63 10.30 -10.66
N GLY A 4 12.80 9.99 -11.64
CA GLY A 4 12.35 8.63 -11.93
C GLY A 4 10.95 8.25 -11.45
N TYR A 5 10.35 9.00 -10.52
CA TYR A 5 8.94 8.85 -10.15
C TYR A 5 8.04 9.80 -10.93
N GLY A 6 7.00 9.27 -11.53
CA GLY A 6 5.84 10.06 -11.96
C GLY A 6 5.12 10.65 -10.74
N ARG A 7 4.29 11.67 -10.97
CA ARG A 7 3.53 12.39 -9.93
C ARG A 7 2.14 12.68 -10.45
N ASP A 8 1.12 12.31 -9.69
CA ASP A 8 -0.26 12.57 -10.05
C ASP A 8 -1.14 12.69 -8.79
N ILE A 9 -2.40 13.05 -8.98
CA ILE A 9 -3.44 13.09 -7.96
C ILE A 9 -4.64 12.30 -8.49
N PHE A 10 -4.98 11.21 -7.81
CA PHE A 10 -6.18 10.47 -8.09
C PHE A 10 -7.39 11.16 -7.45
N VAL A 11 -8.50 11.23 -8.18
CA VAL A 11 -9.77 11.74 -7.66
C VAL A 11 -10.80 10.62 -7.67
N SER A 12 -11.35 10.32 -6.50
CA SER A 12 -12.36 9.27 -6.33
C SER A 12 -13.70 9.66 -6.96
N SER A 13 -14.58 8.69 -7.11
CA SER A 13 -15.95 8.91 -7.55
C SER A 13 -16.76 9.85 -6.64
N LYS A 14 -16.31 10.05 -5.40
CA LYS A 14 -16.91 10.96 -4.42
C LYS A 14 -16.26 12.34 -4.39
N GLY A 15 -15.19 12.56 -5.18
CA GLY A 15 -14.44 13.81 -5.23
C GLY A 15 -13.26 13.88 -4.25
N ASP A 16 -12.98 12.81 -3.48
CA ASP A 16 -11.80 12.76 -2.61
C ASP A 16 -10.54 12.65 -3.43
N SER A 17 -9.51 13.40 -3.09
CA SER A 17 -8.23 13.40 -3.79
C SER A 17 -7.15 12.64 -3.01
N LEU A 18 -6.34 11.87 -3.73
CA LEU A 18 -5.23 11.10 -3.18
C LEU A 18 -3.97 11.36 -4.02
N PRO A 19 -3.01 12.15 -3.53
CA PRO A 19 -1.72 12.31 -4.17
C PRO A 19 -0.97 10.98 -4.21
N TYR A 20 -0.31 10.69 -5.31
CA TYR A 20 0.51 9.49 -5.41
C TYR A 20 1.70 9.66 -6.35
N ARG A 21 2.70 8.83 -6.11
CA ARG A 21 3.88 8.69 -6.99
C ARG A 21 3.81 7.32 -7.65
N MET A 22 4.35 7.23 -8.88
CA MET A 22 4.32 5.97 -9.60
C MET A 22 5.63 5.73 -10.36
N ILE A 23 5.93 4.45 -10.55
CA ILE A 23 6.88 3.96 -11.53
C ILE A 23 6.11 3.08 -12.51
N HIS A 24 6.40 3.24 -13.80
CA HIS A 24 6.00 2.29 -14.84
C HIS A 24 7.26 1.56 -15.33
N PRO A 25 7.15 0.33 -15.81
CA PRO A 25 8.27 -0.34 -16.45
C PRO A 25 8.84 0.53 -17.58
N GLU A 26 10.17 0.65 -17.69
CA GLU A 26 10.83 1.53 -18.67
C GLU A 26 10.45 1.23 -20.12
N SER A 27 10.23 -0.05 -20.44
CA SER A 27 9.76 -0.48 -21.75
C SER A 27 8.68 -1.55 -21.58
N VAL A 28 7.44 -1.12 -21.82
CA VAL A 28 6.30 -2.04 -21.89
C VAL A 28 6.30 -2.69 -23.26
N LYS A 29 6.52 -3.99 -23.30
CA LYS A 29 6.50 -4.74 -24.57
C LYS A 29 5.08 -5.15 -24.92
N PRO A 30 4.69 -5.08 -26.19
CA PRO A 30 3.36 -5.50 -26.62
C PRO A 30 3.04 -6.93 -26.19
N GLY A 31 1.92 -7.12 -25.51
CA GLY A 31 1.45 -8.43 -25.04
C GLY A 31 2.09 -8.94 -23.74
N GLU A 32 3.10 -8.28 -23.20
CA GLU A 32 3.65 -8.60 -21.88
C GLU A 32 2.83 -7.95 -20.77
N LYS A 33 2.76 -8.64 -19.63
CA LYS A 33 2.11 -8.15 -18.40
C LYS A 33 3.11 -8.06 -17.27
N TYR A 34 2.98 -6.99 -16.49
CA TYR A 34 3.92 -6.65 -15.42
C TYR A 34 3.24 -6.68 -14.06
N PRO A 35 3.96 -7.06 -12.99
CA PRO A 35 3.45 -6.99 -11.63
C PRO A 35 3.03 -5.57 -11.25
N LEU A 36 2.12 -5.48 -10.29
CA LEU A 36 1.74 -4.24 -9.62
C LEU A 36 2.13 -4.31 -8.16
N VAL A 37 2.88 -3.31 -7.70
CA VAL A 37 3.30 -3.16 -6.30
C VAL A 37 2.68 -1.91 -5.72
N LEU A 38 1.94 -2.07 -4.64
CA LEU A 38 1.41 -0.97 -3.83
C LEU A 38 2.27 -0.84 -2.57
N PHE A 39 2.78 0.37 -2.29
CA PHE A 39 3.58 0.66 -1.10
C PHE A 39 2.88 1.72 -0.24
N LEU A 40 2.61 1.39 1.03
CA LEU A 40 1.97 2.26 1.99
C LEU A 40 2.97 2.72 3.05
N HIS A 41 3.17 4.03 3.15
CA HIS A 41 4.08 4.66 4.10
C HIS A 41 3.56 4.68 5.54
N GLY A 42 4.43 5.01 6.48
CA GLY A 42 4.12 5.17 7.89
C GLY A 42 3.46 6.51 8.24
N ALA A 43 3.16 6.72 9.52
CA ALA A 43 2.47 7.91 9.99
C ALA A 43 3.26 9.22 9.81
N GLY A 44 4.60 9.14 9.83
CA GLY A 44 5.50 10.29 9.68
C GLY A 44 5.49 10.91 8.29
N GLU A 45 5.13 10.15 7.26
CA GLU A 45 5.16 10.57 5.87
C GLU A 45 3.81 11.12 5.37
N ARG A 46 2.81 11.24 6.26
CA ARG A 46 1.53 11.87 5.94
C ARG A 46 1.74 13.32 5.50
N GLY A 47 0.88 13.78 4.61
CA GLY A 47 0.93 15.14 4.09
C GLY A 47 0.13 15.30 2.80
N ASN A 48 0.44 16.41 2.11
CA ASN A 48 -0.14 16.77 0.83
C ASN A 48 0.91 17.30 -0.17
N ASP A 49 2.19 17.13 0.19
CA ASP A 49 3.31 17.58 -0.65
C ASP A 49 3.60 16.60 -1.80
N ASN A 50 3.06 15.40 -1.75
CA ASN A 50 3.32 14.30 -2.69
C ASN A 50 4.82 13.98 -2.83
N GLU A 51 5.57 14.07 -1.71
CA GLU A 51 7.03 13.85 -1.65
C GLU A 51 7.42 12.96 -0.45
N LYS A 52 6.87 13.22 0.75
CA LYS A 52 7.28 12.54 1.99
C LYS A 52 7.09 11.03 1.96
N GLN A 53 6.07 10.52 1.25
CA GLN A 53 5.82 9.09 1.10
C GLN A 53 6.99 8.31 0.49
N LEU A 54 7.96 8.99 -0.13
CA LEU A 54 9.15 8.39 -0.71
C LEU A 54 10.33 8.27 0.26
N THR A 55 10.22 8.83 1.47
CA THR A 55 11.32 8.91 2.44
C THR A 55 11.85 7.52 2.81
N HIS A 56 10.97 6.57 3.09
CA HIS A 56 11.33 5.21 3.43
C HIS A 56 10.95 4.25 2.31
N GLY A 57 11.94 3.56 1.76
CA GLY A 57 11.74 2.54 0.71
C GLY A 57 11.71 3.08 -0.72
N GLY A 58 11.48 4.38 -0.95
CA GLY A 58 11.38 4.95 -2.30
C GLY A 58 12.60 4.67 -3.18
N GLN A 59 13.81 4.74 -2.62
CA GLN A 59 15.05 4.49 -3.37
C GLN A 59 15.20 3.04 -3.84
N MET A 60 14.61 2.09 -3.14
CA MET A 60 14.67 0.67 -3.53
C MET A 60 14.03 0.44 -4.91
N PHE A 61 12.92 1.11 -5.19
CA PHE A 61 12.21 0.97 -6.47
C PHE A 61 12.89 1.75 -7.61
N LEU A 62 13.71 2.76 -7.30
CA LEU A 62 14.48 3.51 -8.29
C LEU A 62 15.82 2.87 -8.63
N ASN A 63 16.24 1.85 -7.89
CA ASN A 63 17.51 1.18 -8.17
C ASN A 63 17.47 0.53 -9.57
N PRO A 64 18.38 0.89 -10.50
CA PRO A 64 18.37 0.38 -11.87
C PRO A 64 18.44 -1.14 -11.95
N VAL A 65 19.20 -1.77 -11.04
CA VAL A 65 19.32 -3.23 -10.99
C VAL A 65 17.97 -3.86 -10.64
N ASN A 66 17.22 -3.25 -9.72
CA ASN A 66 15.90 -3.73 -9.35
C ASN A 66 14.89 -3.51 -10.48
N GLN A 67 14.93 -2.37 -11.16
CA GLN A 67 14.05 -2.08 -12.29
C GLN A 67 14.29 -3.02 -13.48
N GLU A 68 15.56 -3.32 -13.78
CA GLU A 68 15.91 -4.27 -14.82
C GLU A 68 15.48 -5.71 -14.48
N LYS A 69 15.77 -6.14 -13.25
CA LYS A 69 15.51 -7.52 -12.81
C LYS A 69 14.03 -7.78 -12.49
N TYR A 70 13.33 -6.77 -11.98
CA TYR A 70 11.94 -6.86 -11.50
C TYR A 70 11.09 -5.71 -12.03
N PRO A 71 10.94 -5.57 -13.35
CA PRO A 71 10.13 -4.50 -13.91
C PRO A 71 8.68 -4.63 -13.41
N ALA A 72 8.13 -3.54 -12.88
CA ALA A 72 6.81 -3.52 -12.27
C ALA A 72 6.18 -2.12 -12.34
N PHE A 73 4.86 -2.06 -12.30
CA PHE A 73 4.16 -0.85 -11.89
C PHE A 73 4.29 -0.71 -10.37
N VAL A 74 4.65 0.46 -9.88
CA VAL A 74 4.75 0.75 -8.45
C VAL A 74 3.91 1.97 -8.14
N LEU A 75 3.02 1.85 -7.14
CA LEU A 75 2.18 2.93 -6.64
C LEU A 75 2.55 3.26 -5.20
N ILE A 76 2.82 4.53 -4.94
CA ILE A 76 3.14 5.04 -3.60
C ILE A 76 2.23 6.24 -3.31
N PRO A 77 1.01 6.01 -2.81
CA PRO A 77 0.10 7.09 -2.42
C PRO A 77 0.54 7.77 -1.14
N GLN A 78 0.09 9.02 -0.94
CA GLN A 78 0.31 9.76 0.29
C GLN A 78 -1.00 9.93 1.05
N CYS A 79 -1.04 9.40 2.27
CA CYS A 79 -2.13 9.62 3.21
C CYS A 79 -2.12 11.07 3.70
N PRO A 80 -3.25 11.78 3.75
CA PRO A 80 -3.30 13.14 4.25
C PRO A 80 -2.95 13.22 5.75
N THR A 81 -2.59 14.42 6.22
CA THR A 81 -2.11 14.65 7.59
C THR A 81 -3.13 14.23 8.66
N ASP A 82 -4.40 14.43 8.40
CA ASP A 82 -5.54 14.08 9.26
C ASP A 82 -6.11 12.67 8.99
N GLY A 83 -5.51 11.94 8.03
CA GLY A 83 -5.94 10.59 7.65
C GLY A 83 -5.19 9.47 8.39
N TYR A 84 -5.76 8.28 8.29
CA TYR A 84 -5.15 7.02 8.71
C TYR A 84 -5.54 5.92 7.71
N TRP A 85 -4.60 5.04 7.31
CA TRP A 85 -4.92 4.04 6.27
C TRP A 85 -6.06 3.12 6.66
N ALA A 86 -5.88 2.37 7.74
CA ALA A 86 -6.80 1.31 8.13
C ALA A 86 -8.03 1.78 8.91
N TYR A 87 -7.91 2.90 9.63
CA TYR A 87 -8.90 3.34 10.61
C TYR A 87 -9.29 4.79 10.34
N THR A 88 -10.49 5.18 10.78
CA THR A 88 -10.92 6.58 10.71
C THR A 88 -10.14 7.47 11.67
N GLU A 89 -9.61 6.87 12.75
CA GLU A 89 -8.77 7.55 13.75
C GLU A 89 -7.60 6.64 14.13
N ARG A 90 -6.55 7.22 14.70
CA ARG A 90 -5.45 6.45 15.26
C ARG A 90 -5.97 5.53 16.38
N PRO A 91 -5.63 4.22 16.37
CA PRO A 91 -5.98 3.33 17.47
C PRO A 91 -5.45 3.84 18.82
N LYS A 92 -6.27 3.68 19.86
CA LYS A 92 -5.89 4.06 21.22
C LYS A 92 -4.97 3.06 21.90
N SER A 93 -4.98 1.82 21.42
CA SER A 93 -4.15 0.71 21.89
C SER A 93 -3.49 0.03 20.70
N PHE A 94 -2.28 -0.46 20.90
CA PHE A 94 -1.55 -1.30 19.96
C PHE A 94 -1.37 -2.74 20.51
N ILE A 95 -2.31 -3.19 21.33
CA ILE A 95 -2.42 -4.59 21.75
C ILE A 95 -3.25 -5.34 20.71
N PRO A 96 -2.74 -6.43 20.10
CA PRO A 96 -3.43 -7.12 19.00
C PRO A 96 -4.88 -7.51 19.30
N ALA A 97 -5.14 -8.02 20.52
CA ALA A 97 -6.47 -8.42 20.93
C ALA A 97 -7.48 -7.25 21.10
N GLU A 98 -6.97 -6.02 21.29
CA GLU A 98 -7.77 -4.81 21.46
C GLU A 98 -7.98 -4.04 20.14
N MET A 99 -7.28 -4.43 19.08
CA MET A 99 -7.48 -3.82 17.77
C MET A 99 -8.89 -4.10 17.25
N PRO A 100 -9.52 -3.15 16.55
CA PRO A 100 -10.88 -3.32 16.05
C PRO A 100 -11.03 -4.54 15.15
N VAL A 101 -12.10 -5.32 15.34
CA VAL A 101 -12.43 -6.50 14.51
C VAL A 101 -13.45 -6.21 13.43
N GLY A 102 -14.42 -5.36 13.70
CA GLY A 102 -15.46 -4.98 12.76
C GLY A 102 -15.49 -3.46 12.61
N GLN A 103 -15.07 -2.96 11.48
CA GLN A 103 -15.06 -1.55 11.18
C GLN A 103 -15.36 -1.31 9.71
N GLU A 104 -15.92 -0.18 9.42
CA GLU A 104 -16.04 0.28 8.05
C GLU A 104 -14.67 0.60 7.46
N ILE A 105 -14.54 0.46 6.17
CA ILE A 105 -13.34 0.86 5.45
C ILE A 105 -13.17 2.38 5.56
N SER A 106 -11.96 2.85 5.87
CA SER A 106 -11.69 4.28 5.96
C SER A 106 -11.91 4.98 4.60
N PRO A 107 -12.30 6.27 4.57
CA PRO A 107 -12.46 7.01 3.32
C PRO A 107 -11.19 7.01 2.47
N ILE A 108 -10.02 7.13 3.12
CA ILE A 108 -8.72 7.10 2.42
C ILE A 108 -8.46 5.73 1.80
N LEU A 109 -8.75 4.65 2.51
CA LEU A 109 -8.57 3.30 1.97
C LEU A 109 -9.58 3.01 0.84
N GLN A 110 -10.79 3.57 0.89
CA GLN A 110 -11.75 3.50 -0.22
C GLN A 110 -11.20 4.20 -1.47
N THR A 111 -10.65 5.41 -1.31
CA THR A 111 -10.04 6.17 -2.41
C THR A 111 -8.84 5.43 -2.98
N LEU A 112 -7.99 4.87 -2.10
CA LEU A 112 -6.86 4.04 -2.50
C LEU A 112 -7.30 2.79 -3.28
N LYS A 113 -8.39 2.14 -2.85
CA LYS A 113 -8.93 0.98 -3.57
C LYS A 113 -9.37 1.36 -4.99
N GLN A 114 -9.99 2.52 -5.19
CA GLN A 114 -10.36 3.00 -6.52
C GLN A 114 -9.12 3.31 -7.39
N LEU A 115 -8.07 3.90 -6.80
CA LEU A 115 -6.80 4.08 -7.50
C LEU A 115 -6.22 2.71 -7.93
N LEU A 116 -6.18 1.74 -7.02
CA LEU A 116 -5.72 0.38 -7.33
C LEU A 116 -6.53 -0.24 -8.47
N ASP A 117 -7.86 -0.13 -8.41
CA ASP A 117 -8.75 -0.65 -9.46
C ASP A 117 -8.49 -0.04 -10.83
N SER A 118 -8.14 1.25 -10.88
CA SER A 118 -7.81 1.92 -12.15
C SER A 118 -6.56 1.32 -12.83
N TYR A 119 -5.64 0.77 -12.04
CA TYR A 119 -4.47 0.06 -12.56
C TYR A 119 -4.78 -1.41 -12.91
N LEU A 120 -5.63 -2.07 -12.12
CA LEU A 120 -5.97 -3.48 -12.34
C LEU A 120 -6.70 -3.73 -13.67
N VAL A 121 -7.34 -2.71 -14.25
CA VAL A 121 -8.00 -2.81 -15.56
C VAL A 121 -7.06 -2.53 -16.73
N MET A 122 -5.82 -2.10 -16.49
CA MET A 122 -4.85 -1.87 -17.55
C MET A 122 -4.39 -3.21 -18.16
N PRO A 123 -4.34 -3.32 -19.50
CA PRO A 123 -3.98 -4.58 -20.15
C PRO A 123 -2.55 -5.03 -19.88
N GLU A 124 -1.66 -4.10 -19.50
CA GLU A 124 -0.26 -4.35 -19.18
C GLU A 124 -0.05 -4.82 -17.74
N VAL A 125 -1.05 -4.74 -16.88
CA VAL A 125 -0.97 -5.17 -15.49
C VAL A 125 -1.33 -6.65 -15.37
N ASP A 126 -0.44 -7.41 -14.69
CA ASP A 126 -0.69 -8.80 -14.35
C ASP A 126 -1.47 -8.88 -13.03
N THR A 127 -2.76 -9.12 -13.12
CA THR A 127 -3.66 -9.23 -11.97
C THR A 127 -3.39 -10.46 -11.08
N GLN A 128 -2.55 -11.40 -11.52
CA GLN A 128 -2.10 -12.54 -10.70
C GLN A 128 -0.82 -12.23 -9.92
N ARG A 129 -0.18 -11.09 -10.17
CA ARG A 129 1.06 -10.65 -9.52
C ARG A 129 0.90 -9.25 -8.93
N VAL A 130 -0.07 -9.10 -8.04
CA VAL A 130 -0.33 -7.87 -7.28
C VAL A 130 0.21 -8.03 -5.87
N TYR A 131 1.08 -7.13 -5.46
CA TYR A 131 1.77 -7.16 -4.18
C TYR A 131 1.51 -5.89 -3.40
N ILE A 132 1.43 -6.01 -2.08
CA ILE A 132 1.31 -4.86 -1.19
C ILE A 132 2.37 -4.91 -0.10
N ILE A 133 3.01 -3.76 0.12
CA ILE A 133 4.03 -3.56 1.16
C ILE A 133 3.57 -2.39 2.01
N GLY A 134 3.67 -2.49 3.32
CA GLY A 134 3.32 -1.38 4.20
C GLY A 134 4.23 -1.28 5.41
N LEU A 135 4.55 -0.05 5.81
CA LEU A 135 5.39 0.27 6.93
C LEU A 135 4.55 0.89 8.06
N SER A 136 4.57 0.32 9.28
CA SER A 136 3.90 0.87 10.48
C SER A 136 2.41 1.12 10.22
N MET A 137 1.93 2.37 10.24
CA MET A 137 0.57 2.73 9.83
C MET A 137 0.20 2.14 8.46
N GLY A 138 1.15 2.10 7.51
CA GLY A 138 0.99 1.47 6.20
C GLY A 138 0.85 -0.05 6.28
N ALA A 139 1.49 -0.70 7.25
CA ALA A 139 1.29 -2.13 7.48
C ALA A 139 -0.11 -2.45 8.00
N MET A 140 -0.68 -1.58 8.84
CA MET A 140 -2.08 -1.69 9.26
C MET A 140 -3.03 -1.56 8.07
N GLY A 141 -2.77 -0.60 7.16
CA GLY A 141 -3.49 -0.45 5.89
C GLY A 141 -3.34 -1.67 4.99
N THR A 142 -2.14 -2.27 4.95
CA THR A 142 -1.88 -3.51 4.23
C THR A 142 -2.75 -4.65 4.75
N TYR A 143 -2.79 -4.88 6.04
CA TYR A 143 -3.66 -5.89 6.63
C TYR A 143 -5.13 -5.62 6.31
N ASP A 144 -5.61 -4.39 6.50
CA ASP A 144 -7.02 -4.07 6.29
C ASP A 144 -7.44 -4.25 4.83
N LEU A 145 -6.60 -3.82 3.88
CA LEU A 145 -6.89 -3.95 2.46
C LEU A 145 -6.89 -5.42 2.00
N VAL A 146 -5.91 -6.21 2.47
CA VAL A 146 -5.81 -7.64 2.13
C VAL A 146 -6.95 -8.46 2.74
N ILE A 147 -7.35 -8.14 3.97
CA ILE A 147 -8.49 -8.81 4.63
C ILE A 147 -9.80 -8.53 3.89
N ARG A 148 -9.99 -7.32 3.35
CA ARG A 148 -11.20 -6.93 2.61
C ARG A 148 -11.25 -7.46 1.20
N TYR A 149 -10.08 -7.56 0.54
CA TYR A 149 -9.94 -7.92 -0.88
C TYR A 149 -8.84 -8.97 -1.08
N PRO A 150 -8.97 -10.15 -0.42
CA PRO A 150 -7.92 -11.17 -0.45
C PRO A 150 -7.67 -11.71 -1.87
N GLU A 151 -8.67 -11.66 -2.75
CA GLU A 151 -8.59 -12.12 -4.13
C GLU A 151 -7.68 -11.28 -5.02
N ILE A 152 -7.37 -10.05 -4.60
CA ILE A 152 -6.51 -9.14 -5.38
C ILE A 152 -5.02 -9.47 -5.20
N PHE A 153 -4.61 -9.85 -3.99
CA PHE A 153 -3.20 -9.85 -3.62
C PHE A 153 -2.58 -11.25 -3.66
N ALA A 154 -1.52 -11.38 -4.45
CA ALA A 154 -0.69 -12.59 -4.47
C ALA A 154 0.16 -12.71 -3.19
N ALA A 155 0.66 -11.58 -2.66
CA ALA A 155 1.38 -11.55 -1.39
C ALA A 155 1.32 -10.16 -0.74
N ALA A 156 1.53 -10.15 0.59
CA ALA A 156 1.57 -8.96 1.43
C ALA A 156 2.81 -8.96 2.33
N ILE A 157 3.43 -7.79 2.46
CA ILE A 157 4.63 -7.56 3.27
C ILE A 157 4.34 -6.44 4.28
N PRO A 158 3.69 -6.73 5.41
CA PRO A 158 3.54 -5.78 6.50
C PRO A 158 4.83 -5.71 7.33
N ILE A 159 5.31 -4.49 7.57
CA ILE A 159 6.54 -4.20 8.33
C ILE A 159 6.16 -3.36 9.54
N CYS A 160 6.50 -3.81 10.75
CA CYS A 160 6.21 -3.20 12.05
C CYS A 160 4.75 -2.67 12.16
N GLY A 161 3.80 -3.52 11.86
CA GLY A 161 2.37 -3.19 11.95
C GLY A 161 1.61 -4.18 12.82
N ILE A 162 0.36 -3.85 13.09
CA ILE A 162 -0.52 -4.62 13.97
C ILE A 162 -1.90 -4.80 13.34
N VAL A 163 -2.53 -5.91 13.68
CA VAL A 163 -3.91 -6.24 13.31
C VAL A 163 -4.54 -7.13 14.40
N ASN A 164 -5.85 -7.10 14.54
CA ASN A 164 -6.51 -8.10 15.37
C ASN A 164 -6.43 -9.48 14.69
N PRO A 165 -5.84 -10.51 15.35
CA PRO A 165 -5.65 -11.83 14.75
C PRO A 165 -6.95 -12.50 14.28
N ASN A 166 -8.08 -12.19 14.92
CA ASN A 166 -9.39 -12.75 14.55
C ASN A 166 -9.84 -12.33 13.14
N ARG A 167 -9.26 -11.27 12.57
CA ARG A 167 -9.57 -10.82 11.20
C ARG A 167 -8.81 -11.60 10.12
N LEU A 168 -7.70 -12.24 10.46
CA LEU A 168 -6.77 -12.84 9.49
C LEU A 168 -7.33 -14.06 8.75
N SER A 169 -8.38 -14.70 9.30
CA SER A 169 -9.03 -15.84 8.64
C SER A 169 -9.56 -15.52 7.23
N ALA A 170 -9.94 -14.27 6.98
CA ALA A 170 -10.39 -13.81 5.65
C ALA A 170 -9.28 -13.80 4.60
N ALA A 171 -8.02 -13.68 5.04
CA ALA A 171 -6.84 -13.60 4.17
C ALA A 171 -5.96 -14.85 4.22
N LYS A 172 -6.50 -16.01 4.64
CA LYS A 172 -5.76 -17.26 4.86
C LYS A 172 -5.00 -17.77 3.62
N ASP A 173 -5.47 -17.45 2.44
CA ASP A 173 -4.90 -17.90 1.16
C ASP A 173 -3.88 -16.90 0.58
N VAL A 174 -3.74 -15.70 1.19
CA VAL A 174 -2.73 -14.71 0.80
C VAL A 174 -1.39 -15.05 1.46
N LYS A 175 -0.31 -14.96 0.69
CA LYS A 175 1.04 -15.17 1.22
C LYS A 175 1.51 -13.95 1.99
N PHE A 176 1.86 -14.12 3.27
CA PHE A 176 2.41 -13.06 4.11
C PHE A 176 3.92 -13.25 4.33
N ARG A 177 4.66 -12.13 4.25
CA ARG A 177 6.00 -12.01 4.80
C ARG A 177 6.01 -10.85 5.79
N ILE A 178 6.01 -11.19 7.07
CA ILE A 178 5.88 -10.22 8.17
C ILE A 178 7.26 -9.91 8.73
N PHE A 179 7.55 -8.62 8.93
CA PHE A 179 8.74 -8.15 9.62
C PHE A 179 8.31 -7.30 10.82
N HIS A 180 8.88 -7.61 11.99
CA HIS A 180 8.62 -6.88 13.22
C HIS A 180 9.85 -6.97 14.13
N GLY A 181 10.19 -5.87 14.80
CA GLY A 181 11.24 -5.88 15.80
C GLY A 181 10.75 -6.51 17.11
N ASP A 182 11.53 -7.37 17.72
CA ASP A 182 11.21 -8.01 19.01
C ASP A 182 11.31 -7.04 20.21
N ALA A 183 11.90 -5.86 19.99
CA ALA A 183 12.01 -4.77 20.95
C ALA A 183 11.26 -3.51 20.49
N ASP A 184 10.26 -3.66 19.62
CA ASP A 184 9.41 -2.55 19.19
C ASP A 184 8.53 -2.09 20.35
N ASP A 185 8.69 -0.83 20.78
CA ASP A 185 7.97 -0.21 21.87
C ASP A 185 6.87 0.78 21.39
N VAL A 186 6.64 0.84 20.10
CA VAL A 186 5.68 1.76 19.47
C VAL A 186 4.43 1.05 18.97
N VAL A 187 4.60 -0.14 18.38
CA VAL A 187 3.52 -0.94 17.76
C VAL A 187 3.58 -2.38 18.23
#